data_5e2dc9d2b9ddf39651a31b6b35909252
#
_entry.id   5e2dc9d2b9ddf39651a31b6b35909252
#
_cell.length_a   1.000
_cell.length_b   1.000
_cell.length_c   1.000
_cell.angle_alpha   90.00
_cell.angle_beta   90.00
_cell.angle_gamma   90.00
#
_symmetry.space_group_name_H-M   'P 1'
#
loop_
_entity.id
_entity.type
_entity.pdbx_description
1 polymer ?
#
loop_
_entity_poly.entity_id
_entity_poly.type
_entity_poly.pdbx_seq_one_letter_code
_entity_poly.pdbx_strand_id
1 'polypeptide(L)'
;MLPRAGVVLALAAAGGLAVWNHTVTVAAGQPVPQPSAVPASTVLRACPAPGLAGSPAAHLALFAGPTSAGTGRAVVTYSGVAQSAALLSLTQPGVLSLTGVRSVPAPARTKTTHKKATSSKSPSPASTPSPSPAPSSQPVTTVPAQGGVVIQASGSMARGLEAEQVAGGTGKVASRCDGPGTDFWFSGPGVFTAPRIYLYLMNPGSESADVSVQAFTDAGPLVGSTDTGISVPPHAMVVQSLGKMLHGARAMALHVRTSVGQIVAAVEQFTGSARTGAWLPASEPPAKQVFVPGMPPTAGTRQLFVTVPGGQDAHITLHAVTTKGSYEPTGGGGLDIPGGSVAQVSLTSLSAIAGALQVSANVPVTAAMLVPGGPAGTLGAFTAASAAVQEQAVTAGNVSGGGLASSLVLSAPGRAATVRVTQIVAGSSAQAATSAVVQIPAKRSVVEKLGRESASHGTAFAVIVTLQTGSGPVYAGRVISASGKGGALQSILPMPSALTTVPLSGVRSALISP
;
A
#
# COMPACT_ATOMS: atom_id res chain seq x y z
N MET A 1 -48.94 -44.57 56.26
CA MET A 1 -49.07 -45.03 54.89
C MET A 1 -49.10 -43.87 53.93
N LEU A 2 -48.00 -43.48 53.48
CA LEU A 2 -47.67 -42.58 52.38
C LEU A 2 -46.17 -42.78 52.17
N PRO A 3 -45.63 -43.12 51.09
CA PRO A 3 -45.41 -42.33 49.91
C PRO A 3 -45.17 -43.18 48.66
N ARG A 4 -46.10 -43.37 47.80
CA ARG A 4 -45.84 -43.98 46.47
C ARG A 4 -46.20 -43.08 45.28
N ALA A 5 -46.85 -41.94 45.52
CA ALA A 5 -47.24 -41.00 44.45
C ALA A 5 -46.09 -40.06 44.02
N GLY A 6 -45.13 -39.74 44.89
CA GLY A 6 -44.05 -38.77 44.61
C GLY A 6 -42.97 -39.32 43.68
N VAL A 7 -42.72 -40.63 43.66
CA VAL A 7 -41.64 -41.24 42.87
C VAL A 7 -42.03 -41.37 41.39
N VAL A 8 -43.32 -41.56 41.08
CA VAL A 8 -43.81 -41.66 39.70
C VAL A 8 -43.78 -40.30 38.99
N LEU A 9 -44.09 -39.20 39.73
CA LEU A 9 -44.01 -37.85 39.16
C LEU A 9 -42.58 -37.39 38.91
N ALA A 10 -41.62 -37.80 39.76
CA ALA A 10 -40.19 -37.47 39.53
C ALA A 10 -39.59 -38.23 38.34
N LEU A 11 -40.01 -39.46 38.09
CA LEU A 11 -39.58 -40.24 36.93
C LEU A 11 -40.21 -39.73 35.62
N ALA A 12 -41.43 -39.22 35.64
CA ALA A 12 -42.06 -38.61 34.47
C ALA A 12 -41.43 -37.26 34.12
N ALA A 13 -41.01 -36.46 35.12
CA ALA A 13 -40.29 -35.22 34.88
C ALA A 13 -38.86 -35.45 34.38
N ALA A 14 -38.17 -36.49 34.86
CA ALA A 14 -36.83 -36.84 34.38
C ALA A 14 -36.88 -37.42 32.96
N GLY A 15 -37.93 -38.19 32.60
CA GLY A 15 -38.16 -38.68 31.25
C GLY A 15 -38.50 -37.58 30.25
N GLY A 16 -39.26 -36.56 30.67
CA GLY A 16 -39.61 -35.41 29.83
C GLY A 16 -38.40 -34.49 29.54
N LEU A 17 -37.51 -34.31 30.50
CA LEU A 17 -36.26 -33.54 30.30
C LEU A 17 -35.23 -34.30 29.45
N ALA A 18 -35.22 -35.63 29.49
CA ALA A 18 -34.35 -36.45 28.65
C ALA A 18 -34.78 -36.46 27.18
N VAL A 19 -36.06 -36.27 26.88
CA VAL A 19 -36.57 -36.22 25.48
C VAL A 19 -36.36 -34.81 24.88
N TRP A 20 -36.22 -33.76 25.70
CA TRP A 20 -35.99 -32.42 25.18
C TRP A 20 -34.49 -32.11 24.97
N ASN A 21 -33.60 -32.99 25.41
CA ASN A 21 -32.18 -32.92 25.15
C ASN A 21 -31.75 -33.73 23.92
N HIS A 22 -32.69 -34.01 23.00
CA HIS A 22 -32.31 -34.43 21.68
C HIS A 22 -31.50 -33.34 21.02
N THR A 23 -30.21 -33.57 21.00
CA THR A 23 -29.22 -32.95 20.14
C THR A 23 -29.88 -32.49 18.85
N VAL A 24 -30.01 -31.15 18.73
CA VAL A 24 -30.08 -30.56 17.42
C VAL A 24 -28.72 -30.89 16.79
N THR A 25 -28.67 -32.00 16.04
CA THR A 25 -27.60 -32.22 15.08
C THR A 25 -27.71 -31.04 14.12
N VAL A 26 -26.94 -30.01 14.39
CA VAL A 26 -26.64 -28.99 13.39
C VAL A 26 -26.06 -29.79 12.24
N ALA A 27 -26.88 -29.99 11.19
CA ALA A 27 -26.39 -30.57 9.95
C ALA A 27 -25.09 -29.81 9.63
N ALA A 28 -23.99 -30.54 9.51
CA ALA A 28 -22.70 -29.99 9.15
C ALA A 28 -22.98 -29.07 7.97
N GLY A 29 -22.83 -27.76 8.16
CA GLY A 29 -23.20 -26.75 7.19
C GLY A 29 -22.59 -27.18 5.86
N GLN A 30 -23.40 -27.26 4.82
CA GLN A 30 -22.88 -27.49 3.48
C GLN A 30 -21.72 -26.52 3.30
N PRO A 31 -20.57 -26.95 2.76
CA PRO A 31 -19.44 -26.05 2.52
C PRO A 31 -19.98 -24.87 1.74
N VAL A 32 -19.85 -23.67 2.31
CA VAL A 32 -20.25 -22.43 1.64
C VAL A 32 -19.53 -22.45 0.30
N PRO A 33 -20.25 -22.42 -0.84
CA PRO A 33 -19.59 -22.42 -2.14
C PRO A 33 -18.58 -21.29 -2.15
N GLN A 34 -17.32 -21.60 -2.39
CA GLN A 34 -16.32 -20.56 -2.56
C GLN A 34 -16.76 -19.69 -3.74
N PRO A 35 -16.71 -18.36 -3.63
CA PRO A 35 -17.08 -17.49 -4.73
C PRO A 35 -16.22 -17.87 -5.94
N SER A 36 -16.87 -18.20 -7.03
CA SER A 36 -16.18 -18.49 -8.28
C SER A 36 -15.42 -17.25 -8.71
N ALA A 37 -14.12 -17.37 -8.92
CA ALA A 37 -13.29 -16.28 -9.40
C ALA A 37 -13.36 -16.22 -10.94
N VAL A 38 -13.54 -15.03 -11.49
CA VAL A 38 -13.50 -14.78 -12.94
C VAL A 38 -12.29 -13.94 -13.28
N PRO A 39 -11.75 -14.08 -14.50
CA PRO A 39 -10.67 -13.23 -14.95
C PRO A 39 -11.04 -11.74 -14.87
N ALA A 40 -10.12 -10.92 -14.38
CA ALA A 40 -10.31 -9.48 -14.35
C ALA A 40 -10.49 -8.95 -15.78
N SER A 41 -11.63 -8.32 -16.06
CA SER A 41 -11.99 -7.78 -17.37
C SER A 41 -11.72 -6.28 -17.49
N THR A 42 -11.62 -5.59 -16.37
CA THR A 42 -11.27 -4.17 -16.29
C THR A 42 -10.47 -3.94 -15.01
N VAL A 43 -9.35 -3.26 -15.11
CA VAL A 43 -8.49 -2.86 -13.98
C VAL A 43 -8.09 -1.41 -14.15
N LEU A 44 -8.13 -0.68 -13.02
CA LEU A 44 -7.70 0.69 -12.93
C LEU A 44 -6.51 0.77 -11.95
N ARG A 45 -5.50 1.56 -12.33
CA ARG A 45 -4.38 1.96 -11.48
C ARG A 45 -4.25 3.47 -11.52
N ALA A 46 -3.85 4.07 -10.41
CA ALA A 46 -3.56 5.49 -10.41
C ALA A 46 -2.26 5.78 -9.65
N CYS A 47 -1.46 6.66 -10.22
CA CYS A 47 -0.25 7.17 -9.61
C CYS A 47 -0.49 8.59 -9.14
N PRO A 48 -0.07 8.98 -7.93
CA PRO A 48 -0.08 10.37 -7.51
C PRO A 48 0.84 11.20 -8.42
N ALA A 49 0.77 12.52 -8.31
CA ALA A 49 1.77 13.38 -8.95
C ALA A 49 3.19 13.00 -8.49
N PRO A 50 4.21 13.11 -9.36
CA PRO A 50 5.57 12.70 -9.04
C PRO A 50 6.29 13.66 -8.06
N GLY A 51 5.70 13.90 -6.91
CA GLY A 51 6.17 14.82 -5.89
C GLY A 51 5.52 16.20 -5.96
N LEU A 52 6.08 17.15 -5.20
CA LEU A 52 5.60 18.53 -5.14
C LEU A 52 5.89 19.29 -6.44
N ALA A 53 5.18 20.43 -6.63
CA ALA A 53 5.45 21.33 -7.75
C ALA A 53 6.95 21.70 -7.83
N GLY A 54 7.56 21.47 -8.99
CA GLY A 54 9.01 21.66 -9.20
C GLY A 54 9.88 20.44 -8.92
N SER A 55 9.29 19.29 -8.53
CA SER A 55 10.01 18.02 -8.47
C SER A 55 10.47 17.57 -9.86
N PRO A 56 11.55 16.77 -9.95
CA PRO A 56 12.01 16.21 -11.22
C PRO A 56 10.89 15.40 -11.90
N ALA A 57 10.89 15.41 -13.24
CA ALA A 57 9.97 14.57 -14.00
C ALA A 57 10.19 13.09 -13.67
N ALA A 58 9.11 12.34 -13.60
CA ALA A 58 9.14 10.90 -13.39
C ALA A 58 9.03 10.13 -14.71
N HIS A 59 9.38 8.86 -14.64
CA HIS A 59 9.06 7.86 -15.64
C HIS A 59 7.89 7.04 -15.12
N LEU A 60 6.90 6.80 -15.98
CA LEU A 60 5.85 5.82 -15.72
C LEU A 60 6.24 4.53 -16.44
N ALA A 61 6.45 3.46 -15.68
CA ALA A 61 6.62 2.12 -16.21
C ALA A 61 5.29 1.38 -16.07
N LEU A 62 4.85 0.75 -17.15
CA LEU A 62 3.58 0.04 -17.24
C LEU A 62 3.79 -1.35 -17.82
N PHE A 63 3.25 -2.36 -17.17
CA PHE A 63 3.04 -3.69 -17.73
C PHE A 63 1.54 -3.92 -17.90
N ALA A 64 1.11 -4.26 -19.11
CA ALA A 64 -0.27 -4.54 -19.41
C ALA A 64 -0.40 -5.85 -20.20
N GLY A 65 -1.31 -6.69 -19.74
CA GLY A 65 -1.73 -7.93 -20.39
C GLY A 65 -0.97 -9.17 -19.98
N PRO A 66 -1.58 -10.34 -20.24
CA PRO A 66 -0.93 -11.62 -20.04
C PRO A 66 0.12 -11.86 -21.13
N THR A 67 0.95 -12.83 -20.91
CA THR A 67 1.87 -13.38 -21.94
C THR A 67 1.13 -14.11 -23.07
N SER A 68 -0.18 -14.38 -22.94
CA SER A 68 -1.01 -15.05 -23.95
C SER A 68 -1.79 -14.05 -24.80
N ALA A 69 -2.03 -14.39 -26.06
CA ALA A 69 -2.80 -13.58 -27.01
C ALA A 69 -4.24 -13.33 -26.52
N GLY A 70 -4.72 -12.12 -26.71
CA GLY A 70 -6.08 -11.68 -26.41
C GLY A 70 -6.30 -10.24 -26.83
N THR A 71 -7.56 -9.87 -27.05
CA THR A 71 -7.92 -8.48 -27.35
C THR A 71 -8.09 -7.70 -26.07
N GLY A 72 -7.61 -6.48 -26.06
CA GLY A 72 -7.73 -5.56 -24.93
C GLY A 72 -7.13 -4.20 -25.24
N ARG A 73 -7.29 -3.28 -24.31
CA ARG A 73 -6.74 -1.93 -24.43
C ARG A 73 -6.30 -1.44 -23.06
N ALA A 74 -5.14 -0.78 -22.99
CA ALA A 74 -4.74 -0.01 -21.83
C ALA A 74 -4.57 1.46 -22.24
N VAL A 75 -5.16 2.37 -21.47
CA VAL A 75 -5.17 3.82 -21.73
C VAL A 75 -4.58 4.52 -20.52
N VAL A 76 -3.69 5.46 -20.76
CA VAL A 76 -3.05 6.33 -19.76
C VAL A 76 -3.57 7.75 -19.95
N THR A 77 -4.07 8.38 -18.90
CA THR A 77 -4.59 9.75 -18.90
C THR A 77 -4.06 10.52 -17.69
N TYR A 78 -4.07 11.86 -17.75
CA TYR A 78 -3.88 12.68 -16.55
C TYR A 78 -5.16 12.77 -15.73
N SER A 79 -5.02 12.79 -14.40
CA SER A 79 -6.12 13.13 -13.49
C SER A 79 -6.31 14.63 -13.42
N GLY A 80 -7.55 15.08 -13.25
CA GLY A 80 -7.87 16.49 -13.00
C GLY A 80 -8.04 17.36 -14.24
N VAL A 81 -7.94 16.80 -15.43
CA VAL A 81 -8.24 17.50 -16.69
C VAL A 81 -9.50 16.88 -17.28
N ALA A 82 -10.60 17.61 -17.28
CA ALA A 82 -11.80 17.19 -17.98
C ALA A 82 -11.44 16.92 -19.45
N GLN A 83 -11.69 15.70 -19.94
CA GLN A 83 -11.40 15.26 -21.30
C GLN A 83 -9.90 15.33 -21.68
N SER A 84 -9.01 14.93 -20.80
CA SER A 84 -7.60 14.81 -21.21
C SER A 84 -7.49 13.77 -22.34
N ALA A 85 -6.85 14.18 -23.44
CA ALA A 85 -6.46 13.25 -24.48
C ALA A 85 -5.63 12.12 -23.86
N ALA A 86 -5.81 10.90 -24.35
CA ALA A 86 -5.00 9.80 -23.90
C ALA A 86 -3.53 10.12 -24.12
N LEU A 87 -2.72 10.10 -23.05
CA LEU A 87 -1.26 10.25 -23.15
C LEU A 87 -0.69 9.09 -23.95
N LEU A 88 -1.35 7.94 -23.83
CA LEU A 88 -0.91 6.71 -24.46
C LEU A 88 -2.06 5.70 -24.51
N SER A 89 -2.06 4.89 -25.56
CA SER A 89 -2.97 3.77 -25.74
C SER A 89 -2.19 2.56 -26.24
N LEU A 90 -2.26 1.45 -25.48
CA LEU A 90 -1.73 0.14 -25.85
C LEU A 90 -2.88 -0.74 -26.32
N THR A 91 -2.67 -1.43 -27.42
CA THR A 91 -3.62 -2.41 -27.97
C THR A 91 -3.05 -3.84 -27.99
N GLN A 92 -1.79 -3.98 -27.59
CA GLN A 92 -1.11 -5.27 -27.47
C GLN A 92 -0.44 -5.40 -26.11
N PRO A 93 -0.38 -6.61 -25.53
CA PRO A 93 0.31 -6.87 -24.29
C PRO A 93 1.80 -6.47 -24.38
N GLY A 94 2.30 -5.85 -23.33
CA GLY A 94 3.69 -5.45 -23.31
C GLY A 94 4.09 -4.59 -22.13
N VAL A 95 5.34 -4.18 -22.16
CA VAL A 95 5.94 -3.25 -21.22
C VAL A 95 6.15 -1.91 -21.90
N LEU A 96 5.75 -0.85 -21.24
CA LEU A 96 5.93 0.49 -21.72
C LEU A 96 6.61 1.35 -20.67
N SER A 97 7.43 2.29 -21.17
CA SER A 97 8.01 3.34 -20.36
C SER A 97 7.64 4.70 -20.95
N LEU A 98 6.90 5.49 -20.21
CA LEU A 98 6.54 6.87 -20.54
C LEU A 98 7.43 7.82 -19.76
N THR A 99 8.19 8.66 -20.45
CA THR A 99 9.13 9.61 -19.84
C THR A 99 8.51 11.00 -19.72
N GLY A 100 8.99 11.79 -18.76
CA GLY A 100 8.63 13.21 -18.66
C GLY A 100 7.29 13.48 -17.96
N VAL A 101 6.73 12.52 -17.23
CA VAL A 101 5.55 12.74 -16.39
C VAL A 101 5.88 13.79 -15.33
N ARG A 102 5.14 14.90 -15.31
CA ARG A 102 5.34 16.01 -14.38
C ARG A 102 4.08 16.33 -13.62
N SER A 103 4.23 16.86 -12.41
CA SER A 103 3.14 17.54 -11.73
C SER A 103 2.70 18.73 -12.56
N VAL A 104 1.43 18.81 -12.89
CA VAL A 104 0.88 20.01 -13.57
C VAL A 104 0.74 21.10 -12.52
N PRO A 105 1.30 22.31 -12.73
CA PRO A 105 1.10 23.41 -11.80
C PRO A 105 -0.40 23.73 -11.71
N ALA A 106 -0.90 23.99 -10.51
CA ALA A 106 -2.26 24.52 -10.37
C ALA A 106 -2.40 25.80 -11.21
N PRO A 107 -3.52 26.02 -11.90
CA PRO A 107 -3.74 27.22 -12.67
C PRO A 107 -3.54 28.44 -11.76
N ALA A 108 -2.73 29.40 -12.21
CA ALA A 108 -2.46 30.62 -11.46
C ALA A 108 -3.80 31.27 -11.09
N ARG A 109 -4.06 31.44 -9.81
CA ARG A 109 -5.23 32.22 -9.36
C ARG A 109 -5.13 33.59 -9.99
N THR A 110 -6.05 33.91 -10.87
CA THR A 110 -6.24 35.28 -11.39
C THR A 110 -6.47 36.15 -10.15
N LYS A 111 -5.50 37.00 -9.82
CA LYS A 111 -5.66 37.99 -8.75
C LYS A 111 -6.75 38.93 -9.21
N THR A 112 -7.95 38.73 -8.71
CA THR A 112 -9.01 39.72 -8.82
C THR A 112 -8.56 40.94 -8.03
N THR A 113 -8.06 41.95 -8.69
CA THR A 113 -7.73 43.24 -8.10
C THR A 113 -9.05 43.88 -7.67
N HIS A 114 -9.39 43.72 -6.40
CA HIS A 114 -10.44 44.51 -5.79
C HIS A 114 -9.98 45.96 -5.76
N LYS A 115 -10.56 46.78 -6.59
CA LYS A 115 -10.48 48.24 -6.53
C LYS A 115 -10.95 48.66 -5.14
N LYS A 116 -10.05 49.30 -4.39
CA LYS A 116 -10.30 49.85 -3.06
C LYS A 116 -11.42 50.88 -3.11
N ALA A 117 -12.59 50.55 -2.61
CA ALA A 117 -13.64 51.51 -2.38
C ALA A 117 -13.30 52.31 -1.12
N THR A 118 -13.28 53.63 -1.27
CA THR A 118 -13.08 54.63 -0.22
C THR A 118 -14.23 54.55 0.79
N SER A 119 -13.91 54.29 2.06
CA SER A 119 -14.88 54.23 3.15
C SER A 119 -15.26 55.64 3.62
N SER A 120 -16.52 55.95 3.62
CA SER A 120 -17.12 57.05 4.39
C SER A 120 -17.41 56.55 5.82
N LYS A 121 -16.99 57.35 6.79
CA LYS A 121 -17.25 57.14 8.25
C LYS A 121 -18.72 57.30 8.57
N SER A 122 -19.26 56.42 9.39
CA SER A 122 -20.48 56.64 10.18
C SER A 122 -20.37 55.95 11.56
N PRO A 123 -20.99 56.50 12.62
CA PRO A 123 -20.53 56.27 14.00
C PRO A 123 -21.11 55.00 14.64
N SER A 124 -20.34 54.47 15.63
CA SER A 124 -20.64 53.32 16.49
C SER A 124 -21.89 53.47 17.33
N PRO A 125 -22.60 52.37 17.57
CA PRO A 125 -23.28 52.16 18.84
C PRO A 125 -22.69 51.02 19.69
N ALA A 126 -22.96 51.08 20.97
CA ALA A 126 -22.39 50.44 22.11
C ALA A 126 -22.26 48.91 22.06
N SER A 127 -21.22 48.46 22.73
CA SER A 127 -20.79 47.08 22.96
C SER A 127 -21.72 46.29 23.88
N THR A 128 -22.21 45.15 23.37
CA THR A 128 -22.76 44.04 24.15
C THR A 128 -21.67 42.95 24.31
N PRO A 129 -21.48 42.32 25.47
CA PRO A 129 -20.42 41.32 25.66
C PRO A 129 -20.72 40.07 24.84
N SER A 130 -19.78 39.72 23.96
CA SER A 130 -19.79 38.54 23.10
C SER A 130 -19.42 37.30 23.92
N PRO A 131 -20.07 36.14 23.72
CA PRO A 131 -19.67 34.89 24.32
C PRO A 131 -18.32 34.44 23.79
N SER A 132 -17.51 33.82 24.65
CA SER A 132 -16.18 33.26 24.38
C SER A 132 -16.20 32.36 23.16
N PRO A 133 -15.27 32.50 22.19
CA PRO A 133 -15.26 31.67 21.03
C PRO A 133 -14.87 30.24 21.41
N ALA A 134 -15.67 29.27 20.93
CA ALA A 134 -15.31 27.88 20.90
C ALA A 134 -13.99 27.70 20.10
N PRO A 135 -13.17 26.68 20.40
CA PRO A 135 -11.92 26.48 19.69
C PRO A 135 -12.19 26.30 18.20
N SER A 136 -11.80 27.27 17.40
CA SER A 136 -11.93 27.22 15.95
C SER A 136 -10.98 26.16 15.41
N SER A 137 -11.53 25.08 14.88
CA SER A 137 -10.84 24.16 13.99
C SER A 137 -10.25 24.98 12.84
N GLN A 138 -8.93 25.08 12.79
CA GLN A 138 -8.26 25.79 11.71
C GLN A 138 -8.56 25.08 10.38
N PRO A 139 -8.97 25.78 9.33
CA PRO A 139 -9.26 25.17 8.05
C PRO A 139 -7.99 24.53 7.52
N VAL A 140 -8.07 23.24 7.29
CA VAL A 140 -7.06 22.48 6.59
C VAL A 140 -6.95 23.04 5.18
N THR A 141 -5.80 23.59 4.82
CA THR A 141 -5.60 24.21 3.50
C THR A 141 -5.50 23.11 2.45
N THR A 142 -6.62 22.76 1.85
CA THR A 142 -6.69 21.85 0.71
C THR A 142 -6.26 22.61 -0.53
N VAL A 143 -5.14 22.22 -1.15
CA VAL A 143 -4.71 22.74 -2.44
C VAL A 143 -5.12 21.72 -3.49
N PRO A 144 -6.03 22.03 -4.44
CA PRO A 144 -6.28 21.17 -5.57
C PRO A 144 -4.99 21.03 -6.37
N ALA A 145 -4.37 19.87 -6.33
CA ALA A 145 -3.20 19.57 -7.13
C ALA A 145 -3.68 18.82 -8.38
N GLN A 146 -3.39 19.35 -9.55
CA GLN A 146 -3.58 18.64 -10.81
C GLN A 146 -2.31 17.87 -11.12
N GLY A 147 -2.44 16.63 -11.58
CA GLY A 147 -1.28 15.94 -12.16
C GLY A 147 -0.97 14.53 -11.74
N GLY A 148 -1.90 13.78 -11.19
CA GLY A 148 -1.79 12.32 -11.11
C GLY A 148 -2.04 11.67 -12.48
N VAL A 149 -1.68 10.40 -12.61
CA VAL A 149 -1.89 9.60 -13.83
C VAL A 149 -2.85 8.46 -13.52
N VAL A 150 -3.84 8.28 -14.37
CA VAL A 150 -4.79 7.16 -14.32
C VAL A 150 -4.52 6.22 -15.48
N ILE A 151 -4.42 4.93 -15.19
CA ILE A 151 -4.24 3.86 -16.16
C ILE A 151 -5.46 2.95 -16.08
N GLN A 152 -6.18 2.82 -17.19
CA GLN A 152 -7.32 1.92 -17.30
C GLN A 152 -7.03 0.86 -18.34
N ALA A 153 -7.12 -0.40 -17.96
CA ALA A 153 -6.99 -1.52 -18.89
C ALA A 153 -8.28 -2.33 -18.95
N SER A 154 -8.55 -2.88 -20.12
CA SER A 154 -9.73 -3.72 -20.39
C SER A 154 -9.34 -4.98 -21.17
N GLY A 155 -10.20 -6.00 -21.11
CA GLY A 155 -10.00 -7.28 -21.80
C GLY A 155 -8.76 -8.02 -21.28
N SER A 156 -7.99 -8.59 -22.17
CA SER A 156 -6.77 -9.34 -21.83
C SER A 156 -5.71 -8.46 -21.14
N MET A 157 -5.71 -7.17 -21.43
CA MET A 157 -4.76 -6.19 -20.88
C MET A 157 -5.01 -5.84 -19.40
N ALA A 158 -6.19 -6.17 -18.88
CA ALA A 158 -6.53 -5.93 -17.47
C ALA A 158 -5.80 -6.89 -16.51
N ARG A 159 -5.59 -8.13 -16.95
CA ARG A 159 -5.01 -9.17 -16.08
C ARG A 159 -3.56 -8.87 -15.77
N GLY A 160 -3.25 -8.75 -14.48
CA GLY A 160 -1.91 -8.48 -14.02
C GLY A 160 -1.40 -7.08 -14.40
N LEU A 161 -2.30 -6.13 -14.72
CA LEU A 161 -1.93 -4.73 -14.93
C LEU A 161 -1.17 -4.20 -13.73
N GLU A 162 0.05 -3.76 -13.95
CA GLU A 162 0.88 -3.08 -12.95
C GLU A 162 1.56 -1.86 -13.54
N ALA A 163 1.66 -0.84 -12.71
CA ALA A 163 2.33 0.38 -13.07
C ALA A 163 3.13 0.94 -11.89
N GLU A 164 4.22 1.58 -12.20
CA GLU A 164 5.11 2.21 -11.24
C GLU A 164 5.56 3.57 -11.75
N GLN A 165 5.59 4.52 -10.86
CA GLN A 165 6.17 5.82 -11.10
C GLN A 165 7.58 5.86 -10.49
N VAL A 166 8.57 6.17 -11.30
CA VAL A 166 9.97 6.27 -10.89
C VAL A 166 10.42 7.71 -11.05
N ALA A 167 10.63 8.41 -9.95
CA ALA A 167 11.10 9.79 -9.97
C ALA A 167 12.51 9.89 -10.55
N GLY A 168 12.75 10.91 -11.39
CA GLY A 168 14.03 11.17 -12.04
C GLY A 168 15.04 11.85 -11.10
N GLY A 169 16.26 12.01 -11.60
CA GLY A 169 17.37 12.62 -10.87
C GLY A 169 18.49 11.62 -10.58
N THR A 170 19.36 11.95 -9.63
CA THR A 170 20.49 11.09 -9.21
C THR A 170 20.06 9.86 -8.43
N GLY A 171 18.80 9.83 -7.97
CA GLY A 171 18.18 8.69 -7.26
C GLY A 171 16.86 8.27 -7.89
N LYS A 172 16.64 6.98 -8.01
CA LYS A 172 15.43 6.38 -8.55
C LYS A 172 14.47 5.99 -7.42
N VAL A 173 13.65 6.94 -6.96
CA VAL A 173 12.60 6.67 -5.97
C VAL A 173 11.35 6.23 -6.70
N ALA A 174 10.89 5.03 -6.42
CA ALA A 174 9.72 4.45 -7.06
C ALA A 174 8.51 4.43 -6.12
N SER A 175 7.33 4.67 -6.69
CA SER A 175 6.03 4.45 -6.08
C SER A 175 5.22 3.53 -6.97
N ARG A 176 4.51 2.58 -6.37
CA ARG A 176 3.51 1.78 -7.07
C ARG A 176 2.28 2.65 -7.37
N CYS A 177 1.66 2.40 -8.51
CA CYS A 177 0.36 2.94 -8.84
C CYS A 177 -0.72 1.97 -8.34
N ASP A 178 -1.37 2.32 -7.25
CA ASP A 178 -2.32 1.42 -6.62
C ASP A 178 -3.70 1.44 -7.32
N GLY A 179 -4.51 0.43 -7.05
CA GLY A 179 -5.91 0.40 -7.43
C GLY A 179 -6.77 1.27 -6.51
N PRO A 180 -7.95 1.72 -6.98
CA PRO A 180 -8.92 2.36 -6.11
C PRO A 180 -9.37 1.42 -4.99
N GLY A 181 -9.50 1.98 -3.80
CA GLY A 181 -9.91 1.25 -2.60
C GLY A 181 -10.64 2.16 -1.62
N THR A 182 -11.04 1.56 -0.51
CA THR A 182 -11.75 2.25 0.58
C THR A 182 -11.00 2.26 1.90
N ASP A 183 -9.86 1.56 1.98
CA ASP A 183 -9.11 1.35 3.21
C ASP A 183 -7.60 1.26 2.90
N PHE A 184 -6.81 2.19 3.47
CA PHE A 184 -5.37 2.24 3.27
C PHE A 184 -4.66 2.51 4.60
N TRP A 185 -3.54 1.81 4.79
CA TRP A 185 -2.69 1.94 5.96
C TRP A 185 -1.28 2.35 5.56
N PHE A 186 -0.73 3.33 6.26
CA PHE A 186 0.66 3.77 6.09
C PHE A 186 1.32 3.90 7.44
N SER A 187 2.57 3.45 7.57
CA SER A 187 3.35 3.60 8.80
C SER A 187 4.78 4.04 8.47
N GLY A 188 5.36 4.88 9.32
CA GLY A 188 6.71 5.38 9.10
C GLY A 188 7.18 6.37 10.16
N PRO A 189 8.32 7.05 9.93
CA PRO A 189 8.79 8.10 10.83
C PRO A 189 7.84 9.29 10.83
N GLY A 190 7.70 9.91 11.99
CA GLY A 190 6.92 11.13 12.16
C GLY A 190 7.68 12.39 11.78
N VAL A 191 7.08 13.55 12.03
CA VAL A 191 7.60 14.88 11.64
C VAL A 191 8.91 15.24 12.34
N PHE A 192 9.26 14.59 13.44
CA PHE A 192 10.54 14.81 14.10
C PHE A 192 11.72 14.44 13.19
N THR A 193 11.58 13.40 12.38
CA THR A 193 12.59 12.93 11.42
C THR A 193 12.31 13.42 10.00
N ALA A 194 11.03 13.50 9.61
CA ALA A 194 10.57 13.92 8.29
C ALA A 194 9.60 15.09 8.42
N PRO A 195 10.08 16.35 8.50
CA PRO A 195 9.24 17.52 8.82
C PRO A 195 8.19 17.84 7.75
N ARG A 196 8.30 17.29 6.56
CA ARG A 196 7.34 17.45 5.48
C ARG A 196 6.78 16.10 5.07
N ILE A 197 5.51 15.89 5.39
CA ILE A 197 4.75 14.69 5.07
C ILE A 197 3.51 15.12 4.31
N TYR A 198 3.27 14.49 3.16
CA TYR A 198 2.11 14.76 2.31
C TYR A 198 1.33 13.49 2.04
N LEU A 199 0.02 13.59 2.21
CA LEU A 199 -0.96 12.59 1.80
C LEU A 199 -1.59 13.03 0.49
N TYR A 200 -1.52 12.17 -0.51
CA TYR A 200 -2.14 12.33 -1.82
C TYR A 200 -3.40 11.49 -1.87
N LEU A 201 -4.54 12.10 -2.19
CA LEU A 201 -5.83 11.44 -2.32
C LEU A 201 -6.31 11.65 -3.76
N MET A 202 -6.37 10.61 -4.55
CA MET A 202 -6.84 10.64 -5.94
C MET A 202 -8.18 9.95 -6.06
N ASN A 203 -9.14 10.63 -6.65
CA ASN A 203 -10.43 10.06 -7.01
C ASN A 203 -10.48 9.81 -8.53
N PRO A 204 -10.30 8.57 -8.99
CA PRO A 204 -10.41 8.24 -10.41
C PRO A 204 -11.86 8.07 -10.88
N GLY A 205 -12.82 8.08 -9.97
CA GLY A 205 -14.26 7.88 -10.23
C GLY A 205 -14.97 9.11 -10.76
N SER A 206 -16.21 8.93 -11.19
CA SER A 206 -17.11 9.98 -11.71
C SER A 206 -17.91 10.70 -10.62
N GLU A 207 -17.93 10.18 -9.41
CA GLU A 207 -18.62 10.77 -8.26
C GLU A 207 -17.60 11.24 -7.23
N SER A 208 -17.98 12.21 -6.38
CA SER A 208 -17.14 12.66 -5.27
C SER A 208 -16.90 11.52 -4.26
N ALA A 209 -15.73 11.50 -3.68
CA ALA A 209 -15.39 10.59 -2.61
C ALA A 209 -15.22 11.36 -1.29
N ASP A 210 -15.77 10.81 -0.20
CA ASP A 210 -15.62 11.38 1.14
C ASP A 210 -14.62 10.53 1.94
N VAL A 211 -13.54 11.16 2.37
CA VAL A 211 -12.38 10.51 2.98
C VAL A 211 -12.21 10.96 4.42
N SER A 212 -12.04 10.01 5.32
CA SER A 212 -11.59 10.24 6.69
C SER A 212 -10.15 9.77 6.87
N VAL A 213 -9.37 10.49 7.67
CA VAL A 213 -7.97 10.16 7.98
C VAL A 213 -7.81 10.11 9.49
N GLN A 214 -7.54 8.93 10.02
CA GLN A 214 -7.17 8.74 11.41
C GLN A 214 -5.65 8.63 11.51
N ALA A 215 -5.04 9.41 12.40
CA ALA A 215 -3.61 9.37 12.63
C ALA A 215 -3.29 8.78 14.01
N PHE A 216 -2.24 7.96 14.05
CA PHE A 216 -1.66 7.39 15.25
C PHE A 216 -0.22 7.88 15.37
N THR A 217 0.23 8.09 16.60
CA THR A 217 1.61 8.50 16.90
C THR A 217 2.22 7.59 17.96
N ASP A 218 3.51 7.81 18.26
CA ASP A 218 4.17 7.17 19.40
C ASP A 218 3.58 7.55 20.76
N ALA A 219 2.83 8.67 20.82
CA ALA A 219 2.11 9.12 22.03
C ALA A 219 0.63 8.67 22.06
N GLY A 220 0.15 7.95 21.06
CA GLY A 220 -1.24 7.50 20.96
C GLY A 220 -1.98 8.07 19.74
N PRO A 221 -3.31 7.84 19.67
CA PRO A 221 -4.12 8.33 18.56
C PRO A 221 -4.29 9.85 18.65
N LEU A 222 -4.27 10.53 17.52
CA LEU A 222 -4.58 11.95 17.45
C LEU A 222 -6.09 12.13 17.40
N VAL A 223 -6.65 12.69 18.50
CA VAL A 223 -8.09 12.90 18.64
C VAL A 223 -8.47 14.28 18.10
N GLY A 224 -9.52 14.35 17.28
CA GLY A 224 -10.27 15.57 16.99
C GLY A 224 -9.85 16.42 15.79
N SER A 225 -8.76 16.12 15.08
CA SER A 225 -8.36 16.90 13.89
C SER A 225 -8.57 16.18 12.56
N THR A 226 -8.92 14.91 12.58
CA THR A 226 -8.90 14.01 11.42
C THR A 226 -10.26 13.51 10.96
N ASP A 227 -11.30 13.68 11.77
CA ASP A 227 -12.66 13.25 11.42
C ASP A 227 -13.42 14.25 10.52
N THR A 228 -12.79 15.37 10.14
CA THR A 228 -13.39 16.26 9.14
C THR A 228 -13.24 15.60 7.78
N GLY A 229 -14.35 15.12 7.22
CA GLY A 229 -14.39 14.51 5.90
C GLY A 229 -13.65 15.37 4.86
N ILE A 230 -12.70 14.76 4.16
CA ILE A 230 -12.03 15.38 3.03
C ILE A 230 -12.80 14.97 1.79
N SER A 231 -13.49 15.92 1.17
CA SER A 231 -14.16 15.65 -0.11
C SER A 231 -13.13 15.72 -1.24
N VAL A 232 -13.06 14.62 -2.01
CA VAL A 232 -12.22 14.53 -3.21
C VAL A 232 -13.12 14.51 -4.43
N PRO A 233 -13.18 15.60 -5.20
CA PRO A 233 -14.06 15.70 -6.37
C PRO A 233 -13.77 14.62 -7.42
N PRO A 234 -14.71 14.34 -8.35
CA PRO A 234 -14.50 13.42 -9.45
C PRO A 234 -13.24 13.75 -10.25
N HIS A 235 -12.49 12.73 -10.61
CA HIS A 235 -11.27 12.82 -11.40
C HIS A 235 -10.20 13.77 -10.84
N ALA A 236 -10.31 14.17 -9.57
CA ALA A 236 -9.39 15.12 -8.94
C ALA A 236 -8.37 14.42 -8.03
N MET A 237 -7.32 15.17 -7.69
CA MET A 237 -6.36 14.84 -6.66
C MET A 237 -6.30 15.96 -5.62
N VAL A 238 -6.34 15.58 -4.34
CA VAL A 238 -6.17 16.47 -3.20
C VAL A 238 -4.86 16.11 -2.51
N VAL A 239 -4.03 17.11 -2.19
CA VAL A 239 -2.79 16.92 -1.44
C VAL A 239 -2.93 17.58 -0.08
N GLN A 240 -2.76 16.77 0.95
CA GLN A 240 -2.88 17.16 2.34
C GLN A 240 -1.50 17.21 3.00
N SER A 241 -1.12 18.38 3.53
CA SER A 241 0.10 18.50 4.34
C SER A 241 -0.18 18.06 5.78
N LEU A 242 0.56 17.06 6.27
CA LEU A 242 0.35 16.47 7.59
C LEU A 242 1.32 17.01 8.65
N GLY A 243 2.31 17.84 8.28
CA GLY A 243 3.37 18.27 9.18
C GLY A 243 2.89 18.99 10.45
N LYS A 244 1.84 19.80 10.35
CA LYS A 244 1.26 20.48 11.52
C LYS A 244 0.44 19.54 12.39
N MET A 245 -0.29 18.63 11.79
CA MET A 245 -1.13 17.65 12.48
C MET A 245 -0.30 16.67 13.31
N LEU A 246 0.82 16.19 12.75
CA LEU A 246 1.72 15.23 13.39
C LEU A 246 2.80 15.89 14.26
N HIS A 247 2.57 17.12 14.74
CA HIS A 247 3.58 17.88 15.50
C HIS A 247 4.14 17.06 16.66
N GLY A 248 5.47 16.99 16.76
CA GLY A 248 6.17 16.27 17.82
C GLY A 248 6.26 14.75 17.67
N ALA A 249 5.55 14.15 16.73
CA ALA A 249 5.55 12.70 16.54
C ALA A 249 6.93 12.19 16.05
N ARG A 250 7.44 11.12 16.66
CA ARG A 250 8.64 10.39 16.24
C ARG A 250 8.31 9.29 15.26
N ALA A 251 7.20 8.62 15.49
CA ALA A 251 6.60 7.62 14.61
C ALA A 251 5.16 8.00 14.31
N MET A 252 4.67 7.61 13.13
CA MET A 252 3.30 7.87 12.75
C MET A 252 2.70 6.70 11.98
N ALA A 253 1.39 6.56 12.05
CA ALA A 253 0.61 5.80 11.10
C ALA A 253 -0.64 6.57 10.69
N LEU A 254 -1.10 6.30 9.48
CA LEU A 254 -2.32 6.85 8.92
C LEU A 254 -3.24 5.72 8.51
N HIS A 255 -4.49 5.82 8.91
CA HIS A 255 -5.59 5.02 8.42
C HIS A 255 -6.50 5.90 7.59
N VAL A 256 -6.52 5.69 6.28
CA VAL A 256 -7.28 6.46 5.31
C VAL A 256 -8.46 5.63 4.86
N ARG A 257 -9.68 6.08 5.13
CA ARG A 257 -10.92 5.38 4.76
C ARG A 257 -11.85 6.28 3.97
N THR A 258 -12.64 5.68 3.08
CA THR A 258 -13.75 6.37 2.43
C THR A 258 -15.08 5.89 3.00
N SER A 259 -15.97 6.81 3.28
CA SER A 259 -17.38 6.52 3.55
C SER A 259 -18.22 6.49 2.28
N VAL A 260 -17.81 7.24 1.26
CA VAL A 260 -18.44 7.29 -0.05
C VAL A 260 -17.34 7.24 -1.12
N GLY A 261 -17.56 6.52 -2.20
CA GLY A 261 -16.63 6.41 -3.32
C GLY A 261 -15.41 5.55 -3.03
N GLN A 262 -14.47 5.59 -3.96
CA GLN A 262 -13.16 4.92 -3.86
C GLN A 262 -12.07 5.90 -4.27
N ILE A 263 -10.92 5.81 -3.62
CA ILE A 263 -9.76 6.65 -3.92
C ILE A 263 -8.52 5.79 -4.10
N VAL A 264 -7.46 6.41 -4.62
CA VAL A 264 -6.08 5.95 -4.44
C VAL A 264 -5.41 6.88 -3.45
N ALA A 265 -4.77 6.33 -2.44
CA ALA A 265 -4.02 7.08 -1.44
C ALA A 265 -2.52 6.79 -1.57
N ALA A 266 -1.68 7.79 -1.36
CA ALA A 266 -0.23 7.65 -1.30
C ALA A 266 0.36 8.65 -0.31
N VAL A 267 1.48 8.27 0.33
CA VAL A 267 2.17 9.13 1.30
C VAL A 267 3.61 9.33 0.87
N GLU A 268 4.06 10.58 0.85
CA GLU A 268 5.44 10.96 0.55
C GLU A 268 6.03 11.76 1.70
N GLN A 269 7.26 11.41 2.09
CA GLN A 269 8.01 12.07 3.17
C GLN A 269 9.29 12.70 2.64
N PHE A 270 9.60 13.89 3.15
CA PHE A 270 10.77 14.65 2.76
C PHE A 270 11.62 15.03 3.98
N THR A 271 12.94 15.00 3.81
CA THR A 271 13.91 15.54 4.77
C THR A 271 14.36 16.92 4.34
N GLY A 272 14.52 17.84 5.28
CA GLY A 272 15.07 19.17 5.04
C GLY A 272 14.48 19.87 3.82
N SER A 273 15.33 20.36 2.92
CA SER A 273 14.95 21.03 1.66
C SER A 273 14.90 20.11 0.44
N ALA A 274 14.96 18.78 0.64
CA ALA A 274 14.93 17.80 -0.45
C ALA A 274 13.73 18.03 -1.37
N ARG A 275 13.93 17.90 -2.69
CA ARG A 275 12.87 18.01 -3.70
C ARG A 275 12.27 16.68 -4.07
N THR A 276 12.94 15.58 -3.76
CA THR A 276 12.46 14.21 -3.95
C THR A 276 12.27 13.60 -2.58
N GLY A 277 11.08 13.16 -2.31
CA GLY A 277 10.72 12.46 -1.07
C GLY A 277 10.92 10.96 -1.19
N ALA A 278 10.73 10.27 -0.07
CA ALA A 278 10.60 8.83 -0.02
C ALA A 278 9.12 8.46 0.08
N TRP A 279 8.67 7.55 -0.78
CA TRP A 279 7.28 7.07 -0.77
C TRP A 279 7.12 5.96 0.26
N LEU A 280 6.07 6.05 1.07
CA LEU A 280 5.64 4.99 1.96
C LEU A 280 4.70 4.06 1.20
N PRO A 281 5.04 2.77 1.03
CA PRO A 281 4.08 1.81 0.48
C PRO A 281 2.88 1.65 1.42
N ALA A 282 1.69 1.48 0.85
CA ALA A 282 0.54 1.06 1.63
C ALA A 282 0.78 -0.33 2.23
N SER A 283 0.41 -0.51 3.48
CA SER A 283 0.45 -1.79 4.18
C SER A 283 -0.84 -2.56 3.97
N GLU A 284 -0.77 -3.89 4.07
CA GLU A 284 -1.97 -4.71 4.28
C GLU A 284 -2.73 -4.26 5.53
N PRO A 285 -4.05 -4.49 5.57
CA PRO A 285 -4.87 -4.25 6.75
C PRO A 285 -4.31 -4.96 7.99
N PRO A 286 -4.57 -4.42 9.20
CA PRO A 286 -4.09 -5.00 10.45
C PRO A 286 -4.50 -6.46 10.63
N ALA A 287 -3.53 -7.30 10.97
CA ALA A 287 -3.71 -8.72 11.26
C ALA A 287 -2.83 -9.15 12.43
N LYS A 288 -3.14 -10.30 13.05
CA LYS A 288 -2.32 -10.87 14.14
C LYS A 288 -0.93 -11.34 13.67
N GLN A 289 -0.76 -11.54 12.37
CA GLN A 289 0.50 -11.89 11.74
C GLN A 289 0.63 -11.14 10.42
N VAL A 290 1.68 -10.36 10.28
CA VAL A 290 2.00 -9.63 9.05
C VAL A 290 3.44 -9.86 8.64
N PHE A 291 3.73 -9.74 7.33
CA PHE A 291 5.06 -9.93 6.77
C PHE A 291 5.51 -8.69 6.02
N VAL A 292 6.68 -8.19 6.37
CA VAL A 292 7.34 -7.05 5.72
C VAL A 292 8.46 -7.60 4.81
N PRO A 293 8.22 -7.73 3.49
CA PRO A 293 9.17 -8.33 2.55
C PRO A 293 10.17 -7.31 1.99
N GLY A 294 11.14 -7.79 1.22
CA GLY A 294 11.98 -6.94 0.39
C GLY A 294 13.16 -6.28 1.11
N MET A 295 13.53 -6.76 2.28
CA MET A 295 14.71 -6.25 2.99
C MET A 295 15.99 -6.57 2.21
N PRO A 296 16.76 -5.56 1.72
CA PRO A 296 17.97 -5.79 0.94
C PRO A 296 19.20 -6.05 1.82
N PRO A 297 20.29 -6.59 1.24
CA PRO A 297 21.55 -6.80 1.98
C PRO A 297 22.39 -5.52 2.09
N THR A 298 21.77 -4.36 2.30
CA THR A 298 22.46 -3.09 2.52
C THR A 298 22.83 -2.90 3.98
N ALA A 299 23.90 -2.19 4.27
CA ALA A 299 24.30 -1.86 5.64
C ALA A 299 23.33 -0.84 6.28
N GLY A 300 23.32 -0.78 7.60
CA GLY A 300 22.56 0.18 8.40
C GLY A 300 21.44 -0.47 9.22
N THR A 301 21.08 0.19 10.30
CA THR A 301 20.01 -0.23 11.21
C THR A 301 18.65 -0.14 10.53
N ARG A 302 17.87 -1.22 10.56
CA ARG A 302 16.50 -1.23 10.07
C ARG A 302 15.60 -0.58 11.14
N GLN A 303 14.72 0.32 10.71
CA GLN A 303 13.72 0.93 11.59
C GLN A 303 12.36 0.31 11.26
N LEU A 304 11.85 -0.51 12.16
CA LEU A 304 10.52 -1.11 12.04
C LEU A 304 9.52 -0.19 12.74
N PHE A 305 8.41 0.10 12.08
CA PHE A 305 7.26 0.82 12.62
C PHE A 305 6.11 -0.17 12.74
N VAL A 306 5.60 -0.38 13.95
CA VAL A 306 4.47 -1.28 14.21
C VAL A 306 3.32 -0.45 14.77
N THR A 307 2.18 -0.55 14.13
CA THR A 307 0.95 0.18 14.51
C THR A 307 -0.03 -0.78 15.14
N VAL A 308 -0.53 -0.41 16.31
CA VAL A 308 -1.59 -1.11 17.05
C VAL A 308 -2.84 -0.24 17.01
N PRO A 309 -3.76 -0.44 16.05
CA PRO A 309 -4.89 0.49 15.86
C PRO A 309 -6.00 0.31 16.89
N GLY A 310 -6.08 -0.85 17.55
CA GLY A 310 -7.08 -1.16 18.57
C GLY A 310 -6.77 -0.53 19.91
N GLY A 311 -7.75 -0.56 20.84
CA GLY A 311 -7.57 -0.06 22.22
C GLY A 311 -6.87 -1.03 23.17
N GLN A 312 -6.52 -2.24 22.73
CA GLN A 312 -5.81 -3.24 23.52
C GLN A 312 -4.32 -3.20 23.21
N ASP A 313 -3.48 -3.38 24.23
CA ASP A 313 -2.03 -3.46 24.07
C ASP A 313 -1.63 -4.72 23.28
N ALA A 314 -0.64 -4.56 22.43
CA ALA A 314 -0.08 -5.64 21.64
C ALA A 314 1.18 -6.20 22.30
N HIS A 315 1.21 -7.51 22.49
CA HIS A 315 2.45 -8.24 22.75
C HIS A 315 2.99 -8.81 21.44
N ILE A 316 4.20 -8.37 21.03
CA ILE A 316 4.76 -8.63 19.71
C ILE A 316 6.00 -9.50 19.79
N THR A 317 6.10 -10.42 18.84
CA THR A 317 7.33 -11.18 18.55
C THR A 317 7.73 -10.99 17.10
N LEU A 318 9.02 -10.79 16.85
CA LEU A 318 9.60 -10.62 15.53
C LEU A 318 10.35 -11.89 15.11
N HIS A 319 10.19 -12.28 13.85
CA HIS A 319 10.91 -13.40 13.29
C HIS A 319 11.46 -13.06 11.90
N ALA A 320 12.78 -13.06 11.76
CA ALA A 320 13.44 -12.76 10.51
C ALA A 320 13.56 -14.02 9.66
N VAL A 321 13.14 -13.94 8.39
CA VAL A 321 13.34 -14.98 7.37
C VAL A 321 14.36 -14.45 6.38
N THR A 322 15.59 -14.98 6.46
CA THR A 322 16.74 -14.38 5.78
C THR A 322 17.46 -15.36 4.85
N THR A 323 18.40 -14.87 4.07
CA THR A 323 19.29 -15.72 3.27
C THR A 323 20.15 -16.64 4.10
N LYS A 324 20.39 -16.30 5.38
CA LYS A 324 21.19 -17.10 6.32
C LYS A 324 20.37 -18.11 7.13
N GLY A 325 19.05 -17.99 7.14
CA GLY A 325 18.12 -18.80 7.93
C GLY A 325 17.01 -17.96 8.54
N SER A 326 16.24 -18.61 9.40
CA SER A 326 15.10 -18.00 10.09
C SER A 326 15.39 -17.97 11.59
N TYR A 327 15.28 -16.80 12.23
CA TYR A 327 15.60 -16.58 13.63
C TYR A 327 14.89 -15.34 14.19
N GLU A 328 14.87 -15.25 15.52
CA GLU A 328 14.43 -14.06 16.22
C GLU A 328 15.57 -13.02 16.25
N PRO A 329 15.39 -11.81 15.67
CA PRO A 329 16.44 -10.79 15.70
C PRO A 329 16.62 -10.25 17.11
N THR A 330 17.85 -9.87 17.46
CA THR A 330 18.14 -9.25 18.77
C THR A 330 17.26 -8.02 18.96
N GLY A 331 16.54 -7.95 20.08
CA GLY A 331 15.56 -6.91 20.40
C GLY A 331 14.19 -7.13 19.76
N GLY A 332 13.93 -8.34 19.22
CA GLY A 332 12.67 -8.68 18.55
C GLY A 332 11.67 -9.48 19.38
N GLY A 333 12.06 -9.93 20.58
CA GLY A 333 11.19 -10.75 21.44
C GLY A 333 10.49 -9.95 22.51
N GLY A 334 9.20 -10.23 22.74
CA GLY A 334 8.45 -9.72 23.88
C GLY A 334 8.30 -8.20 23.94
N LEU A 335 8.00 -7.56 22.82
CA LEU A 335 7.76 -6.10 22.76
C LEU A 335 6.30 -5.80 23.09
N ASP A 336 6.07 -4.96 24.10
CA ASP A 336 4.73 -4.47 24.43
C ASP A 336 4.52 -3.08 23.82
N ILE A 337 3.43 -2.93 23.06
CA ILE A 337 3.06 -1.67 22.40
C ILE A 337 1.65 -1.30 22.84
N PRO A 338 1.46 -0.09 23.41
CA PRO A 338 0.13 0.37 23.83
C PRO A 338 -0.87 0.41 22.69
N GLY A 339 -2.12 0.08 22.99
CA GLY A 339 -3.23 0.22 22.05
C GLY A 339 -3.38 1.64 21.54
N GLY A 340 -3.74 1.82 20.27
CA GLY A 340 -3.87 3.12 19.63
C GLY A 340 -2.55 3.81 19.30
N SER A 341 -1.39 3.15 19.40
CA SER A 341 -0.08 3.77 19.22
C SER A 341 0.77 3.16 18.10
N VAL A 342 1.89 3.81 17.80
CA VAL A 342 2.91 3.34 16.86
C VAL A 342 4.25 3.23 17.58
N ALA A 343 4.87 2.06 17.55
CA ALA A 343 6.22 1.88 18.07
C ALA A 343 7.25 1.88 16.94
N GLN A 344 8.40 2.49 17.22
CA GLN A 344 9.59 2.40 16.38
C GLN A 344 10.60 1.46 17.02
N VAL A 345 10.98 0.40 16.31
CA VAL A 345 11.92 -0.62 16.78
C VAL A 345 13.19 -0.60 15.92
N SER A 346 14.35 -0.47 16.54
CA SER A 346 15.65 -0.46 15.87
C SER A 346 16.24 -1.87 15.80
N LEU A 347 16.40 -2.40 14.59
CA LEU A 347 16.89 -3.75 14.32
C LEU A 347 18.31 -3.71 13.72
N THR A 348 19.32 -3.51 14.55
CA THR A 348 20.73 -3.45 14.14
C THR A 348 21.26 -4.81 13.70
N SER A 349 20.78 -5.89 14.30
CA SER A 349 21.14 -7.28 13.96
C SER A 349 20.76 -7.68 12.54
N LEU A 350 19.85 -6.95 11.88
CA LEU A 350 19.47 -7.17 10.49
C LEU A 350 20.27 -6.34 9.48
N SER A 351 21.29 -5.60 9.93
CA SER A 351 22.18 -4.85 9.03
C SER A 351 22.89 -5.78 8.05
N ALA A 352 22.91 -5.40 6.76
CA ALA A 352 23.51 -6.18 5.66
C ALA A 352 22.92 -7.59 5.45
N ILE A 353 21.71 -7.83 5.91
CA ILE A 353 21.01 -9.11 5.74
C ILE A 353 19.78 -8.92 4.87
N ALA A 354 19.66 -9.77 3.83
CA ALA A 354 18.48 -9.78 2.96
C ALA A 354 17.41 -10.75 3.48
N GLY A 355 16.13 -10.38 3.32
CA GLY A 355 15.03 -11.24 3.71
C GLY A 355 13.70 -10.53 3.86
N ALA A 356 12.86 -11.11 4.71
CA ALA A 356 11.59 -10.57 5.17
C ALA A 356 11.53 -10.61 6.70
N LEU A 357 10.69 -9.77 7.28
CA LEU A 357 10.40 -9.79 8.72
C LEU A 357 8.93 -10.16 8.93
N GLN A 358 8.70 -11.18 9.74
CA GLN A 358 7.40 -11.55 10.27
C GLN A 358 7.19 -10.82 11.60
N VAL A 359 6.03 -10.21 11.75
CA VAL A 359 5.55 -9.60 12.99
C VAL A 359 4.33 -10.39 13.43
N SER A 360 4.39 -10.99 14.61
CA SER A 360 3.28 -11.73 15.22
C SER A 360 2.83 -11.02 16.49
N ALA A 361 1.52 -10.93 16.70
CA ALA A 361 0.92 -10.23 17.84
C ALA A 361 -0.33 -10.95 18.36
N ASN A 362 -0.69 -10.69 19.62
CA ASN A 362 -1.93 -11.16 20.23
C ASN A 362 -3.18 -10.45 19.68
N VAL A 363 -3.02 -9.20 19.19
CA VAL A 363 -4.06 -8.36 18.58
C VAL A 363 -3.68 -7.98 17.15
N PRO A 364 -4.62 -7.49 16.31
CA PRO A 364 -4.29 -7.04 14.96
C PRO A 364 -3.34 -5.86 14.95
N VAL A 365 -2.26 -5.96 14.15
CA VAL A 365 -1.23 -4.93 13.95
C VAL A 365 -0.91 -4.79 12.46
N THR A 366 -0.40 -3.63 12.05
CA THR A 366 0.24 -3.48 10.75
C THR A 366 1.67 -2.94 10.92
N ALA A 367 2.51 -3.10 9.91
CA ALA A 367 3.92 -2.75 10.02
C ALA A 367 4.52 -2.24 8.71
N ALA A 368 5.50 -1.35 8.85
CA ALA A 368 6.37 -0.91 7.76
C ALA A 368 7.81 -0.81 8.25
N MET A 369 8.75 -0.84 7.33
CA MET A 369 10.17 -0.77 7.64
C MET A 369 10.87 0.28 6.79
N LEU A 370 11.64 1.13 7.44
CA LEU A 370 12.60 2.02 6.80
C LEU A 370 13.97 1.32 6.74
N VAL A 371 14.52 1.21 5.55
CA VAL A 371 15.87 0.75 5.30
C VAL A 371 16.73 1.95 4.92
N PRO A 372 17.75 2.32 5.70
CA PRO A 372 18.60 3.46 5.43
C PRO A 372 19.48 3.21 4.19
N GLY A 373 20.16 4.25 3.73
CA GLY A 373 21.08 4.17 2.59
C GLY A 373 20.44 4.53 1.26
N GLY A 374 19.32 5.26 1.28
CA GLY A 374 18.70 5.85 0.08
C GLY A 374 19.56 6.96 -0.54
N PRO A 375 19.07 7.56 -1.64
CA PRO A 375 19.73 8.70 -2.29
C PRO A 375 19.99 9.85 -1.32
N ALA A 376 21.03 10.65 -1.60
CA ALA A 376 21.34 11.81 -0.78
C ALA A 376 20.12 12.74 -0.64
N GLY A 377 19.83 13.16 0.59
CA GLY A 377 18.66 13.99 0.90
C GLY A 377 17.34 13.24 1.07
N THR A 378 17.33 11.89 0.99
CA THR A 378 16.18 11.07 1.35
C THR A 378 16.40 10.35 2.68
N LEU A 379 15.29 9.92 3.32
CA LEU A 379 15.35 9.09 4.53
C LEU A 379 15.95 7.72 4.28
N GLY A 380 15.77 7.18 3.08
CA GLY A 380 16.05 5.81 2.71
C GLY A 380 14.93 5.27 1.84
N ALA A 381 14.75 3.95 1.84
CA ALA A 381 13.64 3.29 1.14
C ALA A 381 12.73 2.57 2.14
N PHE A 382 11.45 2.56 1.83
CA PHE A 382 10.43 1.91 2.66
C PHE A 382 9.93 0.61 2.04
N THR A 383 9.60 -0.33 2.90
CA THR A 383 8.78 -1.49 2.58
C THR A 383 7.71 -1.63 3.65
N ALA A 384 6.59 -2.25 3.33
CA ALA A 384 5.46 -2.38 4.24
C ALA A 384 4.92 -3.81 4.26
N ALA A 385 4.11 -4.13 5.24
CA ALA A 385 3.42 -5.40 5.31
C ALA A 385 2.64 -5.65 4.02
N SER A 386 2.83 -6.83 3.46
CA SER A 386 2.28 -7.22 2.17
C SER A 386 1.75 -8.64 2.22
N ALA A 387 0.71 -8.93 1.44
CA ALA A 387 0.18 -10.27 1.25
C ALA A 387 1.19 -11.18 0.53
N ALA A 388 1.07 -12.48 0.77
CA ALA A 388 1.81 -13.49 0.01
C ALA A 388 1.37 -13.49 -1.46
N VAL A 389 2.29 -13.83 -2.34
CA VAL A 389 1.99 -14.09 -3.75
C VAL A 389 1.08 -15.32 -3.86
N GLN A 390 -0.10 -15.16 -4.42
CA GLN A 390 -1.08 -16.23 -4.61
C GLN A 390 -0.82 -17.02 -5.91
N GLU A 391 -0.85 -16.32 -7.04
CA GLU A 391 -0.58 -16.88 -8.37
C GLU A 391 0.65 -16.24 -8.98
N GLN A 392 0.60 -14.91 -9.09
CA GLN A 392 1.69 -14.12 -9.65
C GLN A 392 1.78 -12.76 -8.99
N ALA A 393 2.99 -12.19 -8.99
CA ALA A 393 3.25 -10.79 -8.66
C ALA A 393 4.00 -10.13 -9.81
N VAL A 394 3.77 -8.84 -10.02
CA VAL A 394 4.33 -8.10 -11.14
C VAL A 394 4.98 -6.81 -10.65
N THR A 395 6.08 -6.42 -11.28
CA THR A 395 6.70 -5.10 -11.14
C THR A 395 7.13 -4.59 -12.52
N ALA A 396 6.77 -3.37 -12.85
CA ALA A 396 6.95 -2.81 -14.20
C ALA A 396 8.22 -1.96 -14.34
N GLY A 397 8.71 -1.35 -13.24
CA GLY A 397 9.75 -0.32 -13.25
C GLY A 397 11.15 -0.83 -12.89
N ASN A 398 11.59 -1.97 -13.44
CA ASN A 398 12.93 -2.47 -13.20
C ASN A 398 13.95 -1.82 -14.15
N VAL A 399 15.17 -1.69 -13.67
CA VAL A 399 16.30 -1.11 -14.41
C VAL A 399 17.54 -1.98 -14.24
N SER A 400 18.34 -2.08 -15.33
CA SER A 400 19.66 -2.69 -15.31
C SER A 400 20.57 -1.88 -16.22
N GLY A 401 21.74 -1.47 -15.72
CA GLY A 401 22.65 -0.56 -16.41
C GLY A 401 22.47 0.90 -15.98
N GLY A 402 23.29 1.79 -16.55
CA GLY A 402 23.32 3.21 -16.13
C GLY A 402 23.71 3.41 -14.66
N GLY A 403 24.50 2.51 -14.08
CA GLY A 403 24.88 2.56 -12.68
C GLY A 403 23.83 2.02 -11.71
N LEU A 404 22.76 1.37 -12.19
CA LEU A 404 21.69 0.80 -11.39
C LEU A 404 21.51 -0.70 -11.62
N ALA A 405 21.01 -1.40 -10.62
CA ALA A 405 20.66 -2.81 -10.68
C ALA A 405 19.36 -3.08 -9.93
N SER A 406 18.53 -3.93 -10.52
CA SER A 406 17.33 -4.46 -9.88
C SER A 406 17.55 -5.87 -9.37
N SER A 407 16.93 -6.22 -8.26
CA SER A 407 16.90 -7.57 -7.71
C SER A 407 15.55 -7.83 -7.03
N LEU A 408 15.21 -9.11 -6.89
CA LEU A 408 14.10 -9.58 -6.08
C LEU A 408 14.64 -10.16 -4.77
N VAL A 409 13.94 -9.91 -3.69
CA VAL A 409 14.08 -10.62 -2.43
C VAL A 409 12.83 -11.48 -2.27
N LEU A 410 13.00 -12.81 -2.35
CA LEU A 410 11.93 -13.79 -2.30
C LEU A 410 12.06 -14.59 -1.01
N SER A 411 11.01 -14.64 -0.22
CA SER A 411 11.02 -15.26 1.12
C SER A 411 9.94 -16.31 1.26
N ALA A 412 10.29 -17.52 1.72
CA ALA A 412 9.38 -18.62 2.01
C ALA A 412 9.39 -18.93 3.51
N PRO A 413 8.52 -18.31 4.34
CA PRO A 413 8.60 -18.43 5.80
C PRO A 413 8.22 -19.80 6.34
N GLY A 414 7.42 -20.56 5.62
CA GLY A 414 6.95 -21.89 6.02
C GLY A 414 7.61 -22.99 5.21
N ARG A 415 6.90 -23.51 4.21
CA ARG A 415 7.37 -24.57 3.31
C ARG A 415 8.24 -23.98 2.20
N ALA A 416 9.08 -24.83 1.61
CA ALA A 416 9.82 -24.47 0.41
C ALA A 416 8.88 -24.06 -0.73
N ALA A 417 9.37 -23.21 -1.61
CA ALA A 417 8.62 -22.74 -2.74
C ALA A 417 9.50 -22.70 -4.00
N THR A 418 8.85 -22.84 -5.14
CA THR A 418 9.47 -22.67 -6.46
C THR A 418 8.68 -21.60 -7.20
N VAL A 419 9.39 -20.63 -7.74
CA VAL A 419 8.79 -19.57 -8.56
C VAL A 419 9.47 -19.52 -9.92
N ARG A 420 8.69 -19.14 -10.94
CA ARG A 420 9.22 -18.74 -12.25
C ARG A 420 9.32 -17.22 -12.29
N VAL A 421 10.49 -16.72 -12.56
CA VAL A 421 10.77 -15.29 -12.75
C VAL A 421 10.90 -15.02 -14.24
N THR A 422 9.97 -14.27 -14.81
CA THR A 422 9.94 -13.90 -16.23
C THR A 422 10.25 -12.43 -16.38
N GLN A 423 11.19 -12.07 -17.25
CA GLN A 423 11.59 -10.70 -17.54
C GLN A 423 11.16 -10.33 -18.96
N ILE A 424 10.51 -9.17 -19.12
CA ILE A 424 10.01 -8.66 -20.40
C ILE A 424 10.54 -7.25 -20.60
N VAL A 425 11.35 -7.05 -21.63
CA VAL A 425 11.96 -5.73 -21.94
C VAL A 425 10.93 -4.80 -22.55
N ALA A 426 10.98 -3.52 -22.20
CA ALA A 426 10.10 -2.51 -22.78
C ALA A 426 10.28 -2.42 -24.30
N GLY A 427 9.16 -2.40 -25.03
CA GLY A 427 9.13 -2.38 -26.49
C GLY A 427 9.36 -3.74 -27.17
N SER A 428 9.62 -4.82 -26.40
CA SER A 428 9.69 -6.17 -26.94
C SER A 428 8.35 -6.89 -26.85
N SER A 429 8.12 -7.86 -27.75
CA SER A 429 6.97 -8.76 -27.65
C SER A 429 7.14 -9.70 -26.44
N ALA A 430 6.02 -10.20 -25.93
CA ALA A 430 6.03 -11.18 -24.85
C ALA A 430 6.78 -12.48 -25.20
N GLN A 431 6.98 -12.76 -26.49
CA GLN A 431 7.75 -13.91 -27.00
C GLN A 431 9.28 -13.76 -26.80
N ALA A 432 9.77 -12.54 -26.61
CA ALA A 432 11.17 -12.26 -26.28
C ALA A 432 11.45 -12.29 -24.77
N ALA A 433 10.52 -12.82 -23.97
CA ALA A 433 10.68 -12.91 -22.52
C ALA A 433 11.73 -13.96 -22.13
N THR A 434 12.60 -13.61 -21.19
CA THR A 434 13.50 -14.56 -20.55
C THR A 434 12.91 -15.06 -19.25
N SER A 435 13.10 -16.34 -18.93
CA SER A 435 12.56 -16.94 -17.70
C SER A 435 13.60 -17.76 -16.98
N ALA A 436 13.62 -17.65 -15.67
CA ALA A 436 14.41 -18.48 -14.76
C ALA A 436 13.51 -19.13 -13.71
N VAL A 437 13.86 -20.32 -13.25
CA VAL A 437 13.21 -20.99 -12.12
C VAL A 437 14.05 -20.77 -10.88
N VAL A 438 13.45 -20.22 -9.83
CA VAL A 438 14.11 -19.93 -8.56
C VAL A 438 13.51 -20.83 -7.49
N GLN A 439 14.35 -21.62 -6.83
CA GLN A 439 13.97 -22.42 -5.67
C GLN A 439 14.26 -21.65 -4.38
N ILE A 440 13.27 -21.58 -3.51
CA ILE A 440 13.35 -20.88 -2.22
C ILE A 440 13.22 -21.96 -1.13
N PRO A 441 14.30 -22.29 -0.41
CA PRO A 441 14.22 -23.28 0.67
C PRO A 441 13.24 -22.83 1.77
N ALA A 442 12.66 -23.80 2.47
CA ALA A 442 11.79 -23.53 3.61
C ALA A 442 12.49 -22.66 4.66
N LYS A 443 11.78 -21.70 5.23
CA LYS A 443 12.29 -20.77 6.25
C LYS A 443 13.53 -19.98 5.80
N ARG A 444 13.61 -19.67 4.50
CA ARG A 444 14.72 -18.90 3.94
C ARG A 444 14.24 -17.86 2.93
N SER A 445 15.16 -16.98 2.62
CA SER A 445 15.04 -16.01 1.52
C SER A 445 16.13 -16.22 0.48
N VAL A 446 15.83 -15.81 -0.74
CA VAL A 446 16.76 -15.83 -1.88
C VAL A 446 16.77 -14.42 -2.49
N VAL A 447 17.95 -13.98 -2.92
CA VAL A 447 18.10 -12.74 -3.70
C VAL A 447 18.35 -13.11 -5.15
N GLU A 448 17.40 -12.81 -6.01
CA GLU A 448 17.51 -13.02 -7.46
C GLU A 448 17.91 -11.73 -8.15
N LYS A 449 19.03 -11.74 -8.87
CA LYS A 449 19.50 -10.58 -9.65
C LYS A 449 18.78 -10.53 -10.97
N LEU A 450 18.29 -9.37 -11.35
CA LEU A 450 17.53 -9.14 -12.57
C LEU A 450 18.39 -8.48 -13.66
N GLY A 451 18.00 -8.65 -14.93
CA GLY A 451 18.59 -7.93 -16.05
C GLY A 451 19.85 -8.56 -16.67
N ARG A 452 20.19 -9.80 -16.32
CA ARG A 452 21.40 -10.45 -16.85
C ARG A 452 21.38 -10.72 -18.36
N GLU A 453 20.20 -10.90 -18.96
CA GLU A 453 20.05 -11.33 -20.36
C GLU A 453 19.33 -10.32 -21.25
N SER A 454 18.69 -9.28 -20.69
CA SER A 454 17.85 -8.35 -21.44
C SER A 454 18.44 -6.96 -21.62
N ALA A 455 19.66 -6.75 -21.19
CA ALA A 455 20.19 -5.40 -21.09
C ALA A 455 21.02 -4.98 -22.32
N SER A 456 20.38 -4.43 -23.31
CA SER A 456 20.92 -3.23 -23.94
C SER A 456 20.83 -2.13 -22.88
N HIS A 457 21.99 -1.58 -22.49
CA HIS A 457 22.16 -0.67 -21.34
C HIS A 457 21.04 0.35 -21.16
N GLY A 458 20.37 0.31 -20.00
CA GLY A 458 19.40 1.33 -19.57
C GLY A 458 17.95 1.11 -19.97
N THR A 459 17.58 0.01 -20.59
CA THR A 459 16.19 -0.28 -20.96
C THR A 459 15.38 -0.74 -19.74
N ALA A 460 14.20 -0.13 -19.51
CA ALA A 460 13.27 -0.57 -18.49
C ALA A 460 12.67 -1.94 -18.87
N PHE A 461 12.37 -2.77 -17.88
CA PHE A 461 11.73 -4.07 -18.07
C PHE A 461 10.75 -4.40 -16.95
N ALA A 462 9.75 -5.19 -17.27
CA ALA A 462 8.85 -5.76 -16.27
C ALA A 462 9.34 -7.13 -15.81
N VAL A 463 8.95 -7.50 -14.60
CA VAL A 463 9.22 -8.81 -14.01
C VAL A 463 7.92 -9.40 -13.50
N ILE A 464 7.65 -10.64 -13.89
CA ILE A 464 6.54 -11.45 -13.40
C ILE A 464 7.13 -12.58 -12.56
N VAL A 465 6.68 -12.70 -11.34
CA VAL A 465 6.99 -13.80 -10.42
C VAL A 465 5.77 -14.70 -10.38
N THR A 466 5.83 -15.89 -10.94
CA THR A 466 4.72 -16.86 -10.96
C THR A 466 5.00 -18.00 -9.99
N LEU A 467 4.10 -18.21 -9.04
CA LEU A 467 4.19 -19.29 -8.05
C LEU A 467 3.90 -20.63 -8.75
N GLN A 468 4.77 -21.62 -8.52
CA GLN A 468 4.57 -22.96 -9.08
C GLN A 468 3.66 -23.80 -8.15
N THR A 469 2.87 -24.69 -8.77
CA THR A 469 1.96 -25.60 -8.02
C THR A 469 2.71 -26.38 -6.94
N GLY A 470 2.12 -26.52 -5.77
CA GLY A 470 2.68 -27.24 -4.62
C GLY A 470 3.66 -26.41 -3.77
N SER A 471 3.96 -25.18 -4.15
CA SER A 471 4.80 -24.27 -3.39
C SER A 471 4.15 -23.82 -2.09
N GLY A 472 4.99 -23.48 -1.10
CA GLY A 472 4.57 -22.71 0.08
C GLY A 472 4.27 -21.24 -0.26
N PRO A 473 3.75 -20.46 0.70
CA PRO A 473 3.55 -19.02 0.51
C PRO A 473 4.89 -18.32 0.29
N VAL A 474 4.92 -17.38 -0.67
CA VAL A 474 6.09 -16.55 -1.00
C VAL A 474 5.75 -15.09 -0.78
N TYR A 475 6.62 -14.37 -0.08
CA TYR A 475 6.59 -12.93 0.07
C TYR A 475 7.72 -12.33 -0.77
N ALA A 476 7.37 -11.40 -1.64
CA ALA A 476 8.30 -10.84 -2.61
C ALA A 476 8.47 -9.32 -2.45
N GLY A 477 9.68 -8.84 -2.66
CA GLY A 477 9.98 -7.42 -2.77
C GLY A 477 11.02 -7.16 -3.86
N ARG A 478 10.81 -6.10 -4.63
CA ARG A 478 11.75 -5.61 -5.62
C ARG A 478 12.66 -4.56 -4.98
N VAL A 479 13.94 -4.63 -5.27
CA VAL A 479 14.97 -3.69 -4.80
C VAL A 479 15.69 -3.08 -6.00
N ILE A 480 15.82 -1.77 -6.04
CA ILE A 480 16.74 -1.05 -6.94
C ILE A 480 17.87 -0.47 -6.09
N SER A 481 19.11 -0.70 -6.50
CA SER A 481 20.30 -0.14 -5.88
C SER A 481 21.28 0.36 -6.94
N ALA A 482 22.23 1.22 -6.54
CA ALA A 482 23.35 1.55 -7.39
C ALA A 482 24.18 0.27 -7.68
N SER A 483 24.73 0.16 -8.90
CA SER A 483 25.56 -0.97 -9.27
C SER A 483 26.88 -0.94 -8.52
N GLY A 484 27.41 -2.11 -8.17
CA GLY A 484 28.69 -2.26 -7.49
C GLY A 484 28.59 -2.73 -6.05
N LYS A 485 29.75 -2.95 -5.44
CA LYS A 485 29.83 -3.44 -4.06
C LYS A 485 29.35 -2.35 -3.09
N GLY A 486 28.31 -2.64 -2.29
CA GLY A 486 27.74 -1.71 -1.33
C GLY A 486 26.96 -0.54 -1.96
N GLY A 487 26.47 -0.72 -3.20
CA GLY A 487 25.73 0.31 -3.92
C GLY A 487 24.56 0.87 -3.12
N ALA A 488 24.41 2.19 -3.15
CA ALA A 488 23.36 2.89 -2.40
C ALA A 488 21.97 2.39 -2.80
N LEU A 489 21.15 2.09 -1.79
CA LEU A 489 19.75 1.72 -1.99
C LEU A 489 18.99 2.89 -2.62
N GLN A 490 18.21 2.62 -3.66
CA GLN A 490 17.39 3.62 -4.33
C GLN A 490 15.91 3.46 -4.01
N SER A 491 15.40 2.23 -4.04
CA SER A 491 13.99 1.94 -3.83
C SER A 491 13.78 0.50 -3.39
N ILE A 492 12.78 0.30 -2.52
CA ILE A 492 12.17 -1.01 -2.24
C ILE A 492 10.70 -0.91 -2.63
N LEU A 493 10.15 -1.99 -3.18
CA LEU A 493 8.74 -2.10 -3.50
C LEU A 493 8.23 -3.48 -3.10
N PRO A 494 7.33 -3.60 -2.11
CA PRO A 494 6.66 -4.86 -1.83
C PRO A 494 5.85 -5.30 -3.06
N MET A 495 5.80 -6.59 -3.33
CA MET A 495 5.14 -7.16 -4.49
C MET A 495 4.00 -8.10 -4.04
N PRO A 496 2.82 -7.58 -3.71
CA PRO A 496 1.64 -8.41 -3.48
C PRO A 496 1.19 -9.10 -4.77
N SER A 497 0.22 -9.99 -4.67
CA SER A 497 -0.38 -10.61 -5.84
C SER A 497 -0.91 -9.58 -6.82
N ALA A 498 -0.61 -9.77 -8.09
CA ALA A 498 -1.22 -9.00 -9.17
C ALA A 498 -2.69 -9.41 -9.34
N LEU A 499 -3.55 -8.46 -9.68
CA LEU A 499 -4.98 -8.71 -9.88
C LEU A 499 -5.19 -9.43 -11.21
N THR A 500 -5.32 -10.76 -11.17
CA THR A 500 -5.59 -11.62 -12.33
C THR A 500 -7.05 -12.04 -12.41
N THR A 501 -7.67 -12.21 -11.24
CA THR A 501 -9.06 -12.64 -11.08
C THR A 501 -9.78 -11.76 -10.08
N VAL A 502 -11.10 -11.67 -10.21
CA VAL A 502 -11.98 -11.02 -9.26
C VAL A 502 -13.01 -12.04 -8.76
N PRO A 503 -13.35 -12.04 -7.45
CA PRO A 503 -14.42 -12.88 -6.95
C PRO A 503 -15.75 -12.41 -7.53
N LEU A 504 -16.56 -13.33 -8.06
CA LEU A 504 -17.95 -13.04 -8.34
C LEU A 504 -18.67 -12.86 -7.00
N SER A 505 -19.21 -11.68 -6.77
CA SER A 505 -20.14 -11.46 -5.66
C SER A 505 -21.37 -12.35 -5.93
N GLY A 506 -21.51 -13.45 -5.17
CA GLY A 506 -22.70 -14.27 -5.25
C GLY A 506 -23.90 -13.41 -4.87
N VAL A 507 -24.70 -13.04 -5.85
CA VAL A 507 -26.03 -12.50 -5.60
C VAL A 507 -26.81 -13.64 -4.95
N ARG A 508 -26.95 -13.61 -3.62
CA ARG A 508 -27.93 -14.45 -2.95
C ARG A 508 -29.29 -13.94 -3.41
N SER A 509 -29.90 -14.63 -4.37
CA SER A 509 -31.34 -14.54 -4.56
C SER A 509 -31.96 -15.01 -3.25
N ALA A 510 -32.32 -14.08 -2.38
CA ALA A 510 -33.28 -14.35 -1.34
C ALA A 510 -34.57 -14.66 -2.09
N LEU A 511 -34.84 -15.95 -2.30
CA LEU A 511 -36.17 -16.42 -2.65
C LEU A 511 -37.04 -16.03 -1.46
N ILE A 512 -37.73 -14.91 -1.58
CA ILE A 512 -38.91 -14.62 -0.79
C ILE A 512 -39.93 -15.63 -1.28
N SER A 513 -40.06 -16.73 -0.56
CA SER A 513 -41.24 -17.58 -0.70
C SER A 513 -42.44 -16.79 -0.22
N PRO A 514 -43.58 -16.83 -0.97
CA PRO A 514 -44.78 -16.13 -0.62
C PRO A 514 -45.40 -16.64 0.70
#